data_965ba993f79b5719f670c827fbd0ce06
#
_entry.id   965ba993f79b5719f670c827fbd0ce06
#
_cell.length_a   1.000
_cell.length_b   1.000
_cell.length_c   1.000
_cell.angle_alpha   90.00
_cell.angle_beta   90.00
_cell.angle_gamma   90.00
#
_symmetry.space_group_name_H-M   'P 1'
#
loop_
_entity.id
_entity.type
_entity.pdbx_description
1 polymer ?
#
loop_
_entity_poly.entity_id
_entity_poly.type
_entity_poly.pdbx_seq_one_letter_code
_entity_poly.pdbx_strand_id
1 'polypeptide(L)'
;MRSDLLLGVTSSRAGDLRAILLPFSLAHTGLAIILAWSPSGLEDSSVQLAIAAWTVLGSLWSAATVDGVIADLGAGAKDMDEEMASSHIGRNWAKTPFSAMRIFSLLIVALIVIAELMAI
;
A
#
# COMPACT_ATOMS: atom_id res chain seq x y z
N MET A 1 -25.47 -1.51 5.90
CA MET A 1 -24.74 -2.48 6.73
C MET A 1 -24.83 -2.06 8.18
N ARG A 2 -24.99 -3.00 9.09
CA ARG A 2 -24.99 -2.67 10.53
C ARG A 2 -23.65 -2.08 10.94
N SER A 3 -23.69 -1.09 11.85
CA SER A 3 -22.51 -0.38 12.30
C SER A 3 -21.43 -1.27 12.92
N ASP A 4 -21.84 -2.29 13.70
CA ASP A 4 -20.91 -3.22 14.34
C ASP A 4 -20.15 -4.08 13.32
N LEU A 5 -20.83 -4.56 12.27
CA LEU A 5 -20.20 -5.31 11.18
C LEU A 5 -19.27 -4.42 10.38
N LEU A 6 -19.71 -3.21 10.05
CA LEU A 6 -18.92 -2.26 9.28
C LEU A 6 -17.64 -1.88 10.02
N LEU A 7 -17.72 -1.59 11.32
CA LEU A 7 -16.57 -1.28 12.16
C LEU A 7 -15.59 -2.47 12.25
N GLY A 8 -16.11 -3.70 12.33
CA GLY A 8 -15.29 -4.90 12.34
C GLY A 8 -14.53 -5.08 11.02
N VAL A 9 -15.20 -4.94 9.89
CA VAL A 9 -14.57 -5.03 8.57
C VAL A 9 -13.54 -3.92 8.39
N THR A 10 -13.88 -2.69 8.72
CA THR A 10 -12.99 -1.52 8.60
C THR A 10 -11.74 -1.68 9.47
N SER A 11 -11.89 -2.13 10.71
CA SER A 11 -10.76 -2.38 11.60
C SER A 11 -9.85 -3.48 11.07
N SER A 12 -10.43 -4.57 10.54
CA SER A 12 -9.68 -5.66 9.91
C SER A 12 -8.88 -5.17 8.69
N ARG A 13 -9.53 -4.41 7.81
CA ARG A 13 -8.85 -3.88 6.61
C ARG A 13 -7.79 -2.84 6.94
N ALA A 14 -7.99 -2.01 7.95
CA ALA A 14 -6.97 -1.08 8.45
C ALA A 14 -5.76 -1.85 9.02
N GLY A 15 -6.00 -2.98 9.69
CA GLY A 15 -4.95 -3.88 10.16
C GLY A 15 -4.16 -4.49 8.99
N ASP A 16 -4.84 -4.94 7.94
CA ASP A 16 -4.22 -5.47 6.73
C ASP A 16 -3.33 -4.41 6.06
N LEU A 17 -3.82 -3.18 5.95
CA LEU A 17 -3.05 -2.07 5.39
C LEU A 17 -1.76 -1.84 6.17
N ARG A 18 -1.84 -1.82 7.49
CA ARG A 18 -0.68 -1.66 8.36
C ARG A 18 0.31 -2.82 8.22
N ALA A 19 -0.22 -4.05 8.11
CA ALA A 19 0.59 -5.26 7.94
C ALA A 19 1.35 -5.30 6.60
N ILE A 20 0.90 -4.58 5.58
CA ILE A 20 1.58 -4.45 4.28
C ILE A 20 2.51 -3.23 4.24
N LEU A 21 2.04 -2.07 4.72
CA LEU A 21 2.81 -0.82 4.61
C LEU A 21 4.11 -0.85 5.41
N LEU A 22 4.10 -1.45 6.59
CA LEU A 22 5.31 -1.49 7.42
C LEU A 22 6.41 -2.36 6.79
N PRO A 23 6.17 -3.63 6.41
CA PRO A 23 7.18 -4.42 5.70
C PRO A 23 7.61 -3.80 4.37
N PHE A 24 6.69 -3.23 3.61
CA PHE A 24 7.01 -2.54 2.36
C PHE A 24 7.99 -1.38 2.60
N SER A 25 7.70 -0.52 3.57
CA SER A 25 8.55 0.62 3.91
C SER A 25 9.94 0.18 4.39
N LEU A 26 10.01 -0.85 5.23
CA LEU A 26 11.28 -1.39 5.73
C LEU A 26 12.09 -2.04 4.61
N ALA A 27 11.46 -2.82 3.74
CA ALA A 27 12.14 -3.50 2.63
C ALA A 27 12.74 -2.49 1.65
N HIS A 28 11.98 -1.48 1.23
CA HIS A 28 12.45 -0.48 0.29
C HIS A 28 13.46 0.49 0.91
N THR A 29 13.33 0.83 2.19
CA THR A 29 14.34 1.60 2.91
C THR A 29 15.66 0.81 2.99
N GLY A 30 15.60 -0.47 3.35
CA GLY A 30 16.77 -1.35 3.38
C GLY A 30 17.43 -1.47 2.01
N LEU A 31 16.64 -1.66 0.96
CA LEU A 31 17.15 -1.72 -0.41
C LEU A 31 17.81 -0.41 -0.84
N ALA A 32 17.22 0.73 -0.53
CA ALA A 32 17.81 2.04 -0.82
C ALA A 32 19.18 2.22 -0.15
N ILE A 33 19.31 1.76 1.10
CA ILE A 33 20.59 1.80 1.81
C ILE A 33 21.64 0.90 1.12
N ILE A 34 21.25 -0.32 0.75
CA ILE A 34 22.13 -1.26 0.05
C ILE A 34 22.59 -0.68 -1.29
N LEU A 35 21.68 -0.11 -2.06
CA LEU A 35 21.99 0.50 -3.36
C LEU A 35 22.90 1.72 -3.20
N ALA A 36 22.69 2.54 -2.18
CA ALA A 36 23.55 3.68 -1.88
C ALA A 36 24.95 3.27 -1.43
N TRP A 37 25.08 2.15 -0.73
CA TRP A 37 26.37 1.62 -0.28
C TRP A 37 27.15 0.96 -1.42
N SER A 38 26.46 0.47 -2.44
CA SER A 38 27.05 -0.17 -3.61
C SER A 38 28.08 -1.29 -3.27
N PRO A 39 27.71 -2.33 -2.50
CA PRO A 39 28.60 -3.42 -2.23
C PRO A 39 28.98 -4.16 -3.52
N SER A 40 30.17 -4.79 -3.56
CA SER A 40 30.71 -5.46 -4.75
C SER A 40 29.79 -6.54 -5.33
N GLY A 41 28.96 -7.17 -4.48
CA GLY A 41 27.97 -8.17 -4.93
C GLY A 41 26.93 -7.63 -5.91
N LEU A 42 26.70 -6.33 -5.97
CA LEU A 42 25.79 -5.71 -6.93
C LEU A 42 26.33 -5.72 -8.37
N GLU A 43 27.59 -6.03 -8.58
CA GLU A 43 28.17 -6.21 -9.91
C GLU A 43 27.81 -7.56 -10.54
N ASP A 44 27.37 -8.51 -9.73
CA ASP A 44 26.94 -9.83 -10.20
C ASP A 44 25.55 -9.75 -10.83
N SER A 45 25.43 -10.17 -12.08
CA SER A 45 24.17 -10.12 -12.83
C SER A 45 23.05 -10.97 -12.21
N SER A 46 23.41 -12.08 -11.56
CA SER A 46 22.41 -12.93 -10.88
C SER A 46 21.86 -12.26 -9.64
N VAL A 47 22.67 -11.52 -8.90
CA VAL A 47 22.23 -10.70 -7.76
C VAL A 47 21.35 -9.55 -8.23
N GLN A 48 21.74 -8.86 -9.28
CA GLN A 48 20.93 -7.79 -9.89
C GLN A 48 19.56 -8.30 -10.33
N LEU A 49 19.51 -9.47 -10.97
CA LEU A 49 18.26 -10.10 -11.38
C LEU A 49 17.37 -10.46 -10.18
N ALA A 50 17.97 -11.03 -9.12
CA ALA A 50 17.23 -11.38 -7.91
C ALA A 50 16.63 -10.15 -7.22
N ILE A 51 17.40 -9.07 -7.13
CA ILE A 51 16.92 -7.80 -6.56
C ILE A 51 15.82 -7.20 -7.44
N ALA A 52 15.99 -7.18 -8.76
CA ALA A 52 15.01 -6.65 -9.69
C ALA A 52 13.69 -7.45 -9.63
N ALA A 53 13.77 -8.78 -9.61
CA ALA A 53 12.61 -9.65 -9.48
C ALA A 53 11.87 -9.42 -8.16
N TRP A 54 12.59 -9.34 -7.04
CA TRP A 54 12.02 -9.03 -5.74
C TRP A 54 11.35 -7.66 -5.73
N THR A 55 12.04 -6.64 -6.24
CA THR A 55 11.54 -5.27 -6.30
C THR A 55 10.23 -5.20 -7.09
N VAL A 56 10.18 -5.81 -8.27
CA VAL A 56 8.98 -5.77 -9.13
C VAL A 56 7.86 -6.62 -8.53
N LEU A 57 8.12 -7.89 -8.25
CA LEU A 57 7.07 -8.82 -7.82
C LEU A 57 6.54 -8.51 -6.43
N GLY A 58 7.43 -8.20 -5.47
CA GLY A 58 7.04 -7.80 -4.13
C GLY A 58 6.24 -6.51 -4.11
N SER A 59 6.62 -5.55 -4.96
CA SER A 59 5.90 -4.28 -5.07
C SER A 59 4.55 -4.42 -5.76
N LEU A 60 4.44 -5.26 -6.80
CA LEU A 60 3.15 -5.57 -7.43
C LEU A 60 2.18 -6.21 -6.45
N TRP A 61 2.67 -7.17 -5.66
CA TRP A 61 1.85 -7.81 -4.62
C TRP A 61 1.38 -6.80 -3.58
N SER A 62 2.30 -5.97 -3.07
CA SER A 62 1.98 -4.93 -2.09
C SER A 62 1.01 -3.90 -2.65
N ALA A 63 1.23 -3.44 -3.87
CA ALA A 63 0.35 -2.47 -4.53
C ALA A 63 -1.07 -3.03 -4.72
N ALA A 64 -1.19 -4.26 -5.19
CA ALA A 64 -2.49 -4.91 -5.36
C ALA A 64 -3.22 -5.07 -4.03
N THR A 65 -2.52 -5.45 -2.97
CA THR A 65 -3.10 -5.58 -1.62
C THR A 65 -3.55 -4.24 -1.07
N VAL A 66 -2.72 -3.20 -1.16
CA VAL A 66 -3.07 -1.84 -0.72
C VAL A 66 -4.27 -1.30 -1.49
N ASP A 67 -4.27 -1.48 -2.81
CA ASP A 67 -5.40 -1.04 -3.66
C ASP A 67 -6.70 -1.70 -3.25
N GLY A 68 -6.68 -3.02 -3.02
CA GLY A 68 -7.86 -3.76 -2.55
C GLY A 68 -8.36 -3.29 -1.19
N VAL A 69 -7.46 -3.02 -0.25
CA VAL A 69 -7.83 -2.50 1.08
C VAL A 69 -8.48 -1.12 0.96
N ILE A 70 -7.90 -0.22 0.20
CA ILE A 70 -8.46 1.13 0.02
C ILE A 70 -9.81 1.07 -0.70
N ALA A 71 -9.96 0.17 -1.68
CA ALA A 71 -11.24 -0.06 -2.34
C ALA A 71 -12.33 -0.52 -1.36
N ASP A 72 -12.00 -1.45 -0.46
CA ASP A 72 -12.93 -1.94 0.56
C ASP A 72 -13.30 -0.83 1.56
N LEU A 73 -12.34 -0.02 1.99
CA LEU A 73 -12.61 1.12 2.86
C LEU A 73 -13.53 2.14 2.17
N GLY A 74 -13.33 2.38 0.88
CA GLY A 74 -14.19 3.25 0.09
C GLY A 74 -15.60 2.70 -0.08
N ALA A 75 -15.72 1.40 -0.31
CA ALA A 75 -17.02 0.72 -0.35
C ALA A 75 -17.73 0.79 1.00
N GLY A 76 -17.00 0.60 2.10
CA GLY A 76 -17.53 0.73 3.45
C GLY A 76 -18.11 2.11 3.73
N ALA A 77 -17.49 3.16 3.22
CA ALA A 77 -18.01 4.52 3.35
C ALA A 77 -19.39 4.70 2.70
N LYS A 78 -19.70 3.93 1.65
CA LYS A 78 -20.99 3.95 0.98
C LYS A 78 -22.05 3.08 1.67
N ASP A 79 -21.62 2.15 2.51
CA ASP A 79 -22.47 1.16 3.17
C ASP A 79 -22.81 1.54 4.61
N MET A 80 -22.46 2.74 5.05
CA MET A 80 -22.82 3.25 6.38
C MET A 80 -24.35 3.30 6.54
N ASP A 81 -24.81 2.90 7.74
CA ASP A 81 -26.21 3.14 8.10
C ASP A 81 -26.46 4.63 8.36
N GLU A 82 -27.72 5.01 8.54
CA GLU A 82 -28.11 6.42 8.70
C GLU A 82 -27.48 7.05 9.96
N GLU A 83 -27.41 6.30 11.05
CA GLU A 83 -26.81 6.79 12.30
C GLU A 83 -25.33 7.11 12.11
N MET A 84 -24.57 6.19 11.52
CA MET A 84 -23.15 6.39 11.26
C MET A 84 -22.94 7.50 10.22
N ALA A 85 -23.71 7.52 9.15
CA ALA A 85 -23.58 8.50 8.08
C ALA A 85 -23.84 9.94 8.56
N SER A 86 -24.70 10.11 9.55
CA SER A 86 -25.02 11.43 10.14
C SER A 86 -24.01 11.89 11.20
N SER A 87 -23.13 11.00 11.67
CA SER A 87 -22.08 11.36 12.62
C SER A 87 -21.00 12.21 11.99
N HIS A 88 -20.20 12.91 12.81
CA HIS A 88 -19.07 13.69 12.31
C HIS A 88 -18.03 12.81 11.61
N ILE A 89 -17.71 11.66 12.18
CA ILE A 89 -16.74 10.73 11.60
C ILE A 89 -17.28 10.10 10.31
N GLY A 90 -18.56 9.75 10.26
CA GLY A 90 -19.20 9.21 9.06
C GLY A 90 -19.21 10.22 7.90
N ARG A 91 -19.53 11.49 8.19
CA ARG A 91 -19.45 12.55 7.18
C ARG A 91 -18.02 12.78 6.67
N ASN A 92 -17.04 12.74 7.55
CA ASN A 92 -15.64 12.86 7.17
C ASN A 92 -15.21 11.67 6.30
N TRP A 93 -15.60 10.46 6.68
CA TRP A 93 -15.30 9.26 5.91
C TRP A 93 -15.94 9.30 4.52
N ALA A 94 -17.20 9.72 4.42
CA ALA A 94 -17.89 9.87 3.14
C ALA A 94 -17.19 10.85 2.18
N LYS A 95 -16.46 11.83 2.70
CA LYS A 95 -15.71 12.83 1.91
C LYS A 95 -14.30 12.37 1.55
N THR A 96 -13.82 11.28 2.11
CA THR A 96 -12.44 10.79 1.85
C THR A 96 -12.30 10.39 0.38
N PRO A 97 -11.28 10.90 -0.32
CA PRO A 97 -11.11 10.65 -1.75
C PRO A 97 -10.44 9.29 -2.01
N PHE A 98 -11.14 8.20 -1.74
CA PHE A 98 -10.58 6.84 -1.86
C PHE A 98 -10.08 6.52 -3.26
N SER A 99 -10.79 6.94 -4.31
CA SER A 99 -10.34 6.72 -5.69
C SER A 99 -9.02 7.43 -5.98
N ALA A 100 -8.87 8.66 -5.52
CA ALA A 100 -7.60 9.39 -5.65
C ALA A 100 -6.49 8.74 -4.83
N MET A 101 -6.78 8.24 -3.64
CA MET A 101 -5.82 7.51 -2.80
C MET A 101 -5.32 6.23 -3.48
N ARG A 102 -6.20 5.49 -4.17
CA ARG A 102 -5.81 4.30 -4.93
C ARG A 102 -4.82 4.66 -6.04
N ILE A 103 -5.12 5.68 -6.83
CA ILE A 103 -4.25 6.14 -7.91
C ILE A 103 -2.91 6.63 -7.35
N PHE A 104 -2.95 7.43 -6.30
CA PHE A 104 -1.75 7.98 -5.67
C PHE A 104 -0.85 6.88 -5.09
N SER A 105 -1.43 5.86 -4.44
CA SER A 105 -0.70 4.71 -3.92
C SER A 105 0.01 3.94 -5.03
N LEU A 106 -0.66 3.71 -6.15
CA LEU A 106 -0.05 3.05 -7.31
C LEU A 106 1.09 3.87 -7.91
N LEU A 107 0.93 5.19 -7.98
CA LEU A 107 1.99 6.09 -8.45
C LEU A 107 3.22 6.07 -7.55
N ILE A 108 3.02 6.10 -6.22
CA ILE A 108 4.12 6.01 -5.27
C ILE A 108 4.91 4.71 -5.48
N VAL A 109 4.23 3.57 -5.54
CA VAL A 109 4.88 2.28 -5.74
C VAL A 109 5.61 2.24 -7.07
N ALA A 110 4.98 2.70 -8.15
CA ALA A 110 5.59 2.72 -9.48
C ALA A 110 6.87 3.56 -9.51
N LEU A 111 6.85 4.75 -8.91
CA LEU A 111 8.02 5.64 -8.86
C LEU A 111 9.16 5.04 -8.03
N ILE A 112 8.84 4.40 -6.90
CA ILE A 112 9.84 3.71 -6.07
C ILE A 112 10.50 2.58 -6.87
N VAL A 113 9.70 1.73 -7.53
CA VAL A 113 10.20 0.62 -8.34
C VAL A 113 11.08 1.11 -9.48
N ILE A 114 10.64 2.14 -10.21
CA ILE A 114 11.43 2.73 -11.31
C ILE A 114 12.76 3.25 -10.79
N ALA A 115 12.75 3.99 -9.68
CA ALA A 115 13.97 4.54 -9.09
C ALA A 115 14.95 3.44 -8.66
N GLU A 116 14.45 2.39 -8.04
CA GLU A 116 15.28 1.26 -7.60
C GLU A 116 15.84 0.47 -8.78
N LEU A 117 15.04 0.20 -9.81
CA LEU A 117 15.52 -0.47 -11.02
C LEU A 117 16.59 0.35 -11.75
N MET A 118 16.46 1.67 -11.76
CA MET A 118 17.48 2.55 -12.34
C MET A 118 18.78 2.56 -11.53
N ALA A 119 18.71 2.29 -10.24
CA ALA A 119 19.87 2.26 -9.33
C ALA A 119 20.59 0.91 -9.31
N ILE A 120 19.96 -0.15 -9.77
CA ILE A 120 20.59 -1.46 -9.90
C ILE A 120 21.49 -1.46 -11.14
#